data_565be277b99e748a212ee070e7950468
#
_entry.id   565be277b99e748a212ee070e7950468
#
_cell.length_a   1.000
_cell.length_b   1.000
_cell.length_c   1.000
_cell.angle_alpha   90.00
_cell.angle_beta   90.00
_cell.angle_gamma   90.00
#
_symmetry.space_group_name_H-M   'P 1'
#
loop_
_entity.id
_entity.type
_entity.pdbx_description
1 polymer ?
#
loop_
_entity_poly.entity_id
_entity_poly.type
_entity_poly.pdbx_seq_one_letter_code
_entity_poly.pdbx_strand_id
1 'polypeptide(L)'
;MTDVKTCLNEAQDKMDMATMYLEESLAHIRAGKADTRLLDGIRVDSYVRMVPINNVASVTTPDARSIAIKPWDKSMFRVIEKAIIDSDLGIMPENNGEIIRIGIPPLTEERRKQLAKQCKSEAENAKVSVRNARRDGVDKLKKAVKDGLPEDEQKNGEEKLQKLHDKYIKTIEDLYAAKEKEIMTV
;
A
#
# COMPACT_ATOMS: atom_id res chain seq x y z
N MET A 1 -3.31 -3.22 37.73
CA MET A 1 -4.20 -2.04 37.52
C MET A 1 -4.00 -1.56 36.11
N THR A 2 -5.06 -1.50 35.32
CA THR A 2 -4.99 -0.97 33.95
C THR A 2 -4.95 0.55 34.04
N ASP A 3 -3.80 1.13 33.75
CA ASP A 3 -3.55 2.56 33.76
C ASP A 3 -4.13 3.20 32.47
N VAL A 4 -4.64 4.43 32.56
CA VAL A 4 -5.15 5.22 31.42
C VAL A 4 -4.14 5.28 30.31
N LYS A 5 -2.85 5.47 30.62
CA LYS A 5 -1.76 5.52 29.67
C LYS A 5 -1.62 4.21 28.87
N THR A 6 -1.73 3.07 29.54
CA THR A 6 -1.68 1.75 28.89
C THR A 6 -2.85 1.56 27.93
N CYS A 7 -4.07 1.94 28.33
CA CYS A 7 -5.25 1.90 27.46
C CYS A 7 -5.07 2.76 26.21
N LEU A 8 -4.53 3.96 26.38
CA LEU A 8 -4.28 4.90 25.27
C LEU A 8 -3.23 4.34 24.31
N ASN A 9 -2.12 3.81 24.83
CA ASN A 9 -1.07 3.23 24.00
C ASN A 9 -1.57 2.03 23.19
N GLU A 10 -2.30 1.12 23.83
CA GLU A 10 -2.87 -0.04 23.11
C GLU A 10 -3.88 0.35 22.03
N ALA A 11 -4.69 1.39 22.30
CA ALA A 11 -5.62 1.91 21.31
C ALA A 11 -4.85 2.57 20.14
N GLN A 12 -3.81 3.33 20.45
CA GLN A 12 -2.94 3.96 19.46
C GLN A 12 -2.25 2.91 18.60
N ASP A 13 -1.66 1.87 19.18
CA ASP A 13 -1.00 0.79 18.45
C ASP A 13 -1.96 0.11 17.47
N LYS A 14 -3.21 -0.16 17.89
CA LYS A 14 -4.24 -0.73 17.00
C LYS A 14 -4.62 0.22 15.85
N MET A 15 -4.69 1.53 16.13
CA MET A 15 -4.99 2.55 15.11
C MET A 15 -3.81 2.71 14.14
N ASP A 16 -2.57 2.68 14.64
CA ASP A 16 -1.37 2.68 13.81
C ASP A 16 -1.33 1.46 12.87
N MET A 17 -1.59 0.27 13.40
CA MET A 17 -1.68 -0.95 12.57
C MET A 17 -2.75 -0.85 11.49
N ALA A 18 -3.92 -0.27 11.79
CA ALA A 18 -4.98 -0.08 10.81
C ALA A 18 -4.57 0.88 9.69
N THR A 19 -3.85 1.96 10.02
CA THR A 19 -3.32 2.92 9.03
C THR A 19 -2.21 2.32 8.18
N MET A 20 -1.28 1.59 8.79
CA MET A 20 -0.20 0.90 8.07
C MET A 20 -0.76 -0.15 7.10
N TYR A 21 -1.74 -0.94 7.53
CA TYR A 21 -2.42 -1.90 6.66
C TYR A 21 -3.12 -1.22 5.48
N LEU A 22 -3.77 -0.07 5.73
CA LEU A 22 -4.38 0.73 4.66
C LEU A 22 -3.35 1.24 3.67
N GLU A 23 -2.23 1.79 4.13
CA GLU A 23 -1.14 2.27 3.26
C GLU A 23 -0.62 1.13 2.38
N GLU A 24 -0.40 -0.05 2.94
CA GLU A 24 0.02 -1.23 2.21
C GLU A 24 -1.03 -1.68 1.19
N SER A 25 -2.31 -1.75 1.58
CA SER A 25 -3.41 -2.11 0.68
C SER A 25 -3.54 -1.12 -0.48
N LEU A 26 -3.44 0.18 -0.21
CA LEU A 26 -3.48 1.22 -1.24
C LEU A 26 -2.25 1.17 -2.17
N ALA A 27 -1.08 0.81 -1.66
CA ALA A 27 0.12 0.63 -2.47
C ALA A 27 -0.03 -0.53 -3.47
N HIS A 28 -0.76 -1.58 -3.12
CA HIS A 28 -1.08 -2.70 -4.02
C HIS A 28 -2.10 -2.33 -5.10
N ILE A 29 -2.93 -1.32 -4.87
CA ILE A 29 -3.86 -0.81 -5.88
C ILE A 29 -3.09 0.08 -6.85
N ARG A 30 -2.77 -0.49 -8.01
CA ARG A 30 -1.95 0.17 -9.04
C ARG A 30 -2.82 1.10 -9.88
N ALA A 31 -2.43 2.37 -9.95
CA ALA A 31 -3.14 3.41 -10.70
C ALA A 31 -2.71 3.52 -12.18
N GLY A 32 -2.19 2.44 -12.78
CA GLY A 32 -1.71 2.45 -14.17
C GLY A 32 -0.38 3.18 -14.38
N LYS A 33 0.34 3.52 -13.30
CA LYS A 33 1.70 4.05 -13.38
C LYS A 33 2.72 2.93 -13.51
N ALA A 34 3.77 3.20 -14.25
CA ALA A 34 4.93 2.35 -14.33
C ALA A 34 5.63 2.28 -12.96
N ASP A 35 5.82 1.08 -12.46
CA ASP A 35 6.55 0.81 -11.22
C ASP A 35 7.53 -0.35 -11.47
N THR A 36 8.77 -0.17 -11.09
CA THR A 36 9.82 -1.20 -11.23
C THR A 36 9.46 -2.49 -10.49
N ARG A 37 8.66 -2.38 -9.42
CA ARG A 37 8.13 -3.52 -8.67
C ARG A 37 7.22 -4.46 -9.47
N LEU A 38 6.72 -4.03 -10.63
CA LEU A 38 6.01 -4.91 -11.57
C LEU A 38 6.87 -6.11 -12.00
N LEU A 39 8.17 -5.94 -12.02
CA LEU A 39 9.14 -6.93 -12.47
C LEU A 39 9.73 -7.79 -11.35
N ASP A 40 9.44 -7.48 -10.08
CA ASP A 40 10.04 -8.17 -8.91
C ASP A 40 9.70 -9.68 -8.86
N GLY A 41 8.56 -10.07 -9.43
CA GLY A 41 8.14 -11.48 -9.53
C GLY A 41 8.76 -12.23 -10.71
N ILE A 42 9.41 -11.54 -11.65
CA ILE A 42 9.94 -12.15 -12.86
C ILE A 42 11.37 -12.59 -12.62
N ARG A 43 11.61 -13.88 -12.87
CA ARG A 43 12.94 -14.47 -12.80
C ARG A 43 13.45 -14.80 -14.19
N VAL A 44 14.72 -14.55 -14.42
CA VAL A 44 15.42 -14.83 -15.67
C VAL A 44 16.47 -15.88 -15.45
N ASP A 45 16.68 -16.72 -16.48
CA ASP A 45 17.75 -17.71 -16.47
C ASP A 45 19.08 -17.02 -16.81
N SER A 46 19.94 -16.93 -15.80
CA SER A 46 21.30 -16.38 -15.95
C SER A 46 22.31 -17.51 -15.78
N TYR A 47 22.78 -18.06 -16.89
CA TYR A 47 23.84 -19.06 -17.03
C TYR A 47 23.73 -20.32 -16.17
N VAL A 48 23.35 -20.22 -14.90
CA VAL A 48 23.31 -21.36 -13.94
C VAL A 48 22.14 -21.26 -12.97
N ARG A 49 21.47 -20.09 -12.87
CA ARG A 49 20.45 -19.83 -11.84
C ARG A 49 19.32 -18.93 -12.36
N MET A 50 18.13 -19.20 -11.83
CA MET A 50 17.02 -18.28 -11.94
C MET A 50 17.21 -17.11 -10.97
N VAL A 51 17.43 -15.91 -11.49
CA VAL A 51 17.67 -14.68 -10.73
C VAL A 51 16.63 -13.62 -11.05
N PRO A 52 16.34 -12.69 -10.12
CA PRO A 52 15.48 -11.53 -10.41
C PRO A 52 16.09 -10.66 -11.53
N ILE A 53 15.25 -10.00 -12.33
CA ILE A 53 15.70 -9.12 -13.42
C ILE A 53 16.67 -8.04 -12.92
N ASN A 54 16.44 -7.50 -11.73
CA ASN A 54 17.29 -6.46 -11.12
C ASN A 54 18.74 -6.90 -10.90
N ASN A 55 19.02 -8.21 -10.92
CA ASN A 55 20.38 -8.75 -10.75
C ASN A 55 21.17 -8.84 -12.07
N VAL A 56 20.51 -8.66 -13.20
CA VAL A 56 21.12 -8.79 -14.54
C VAL A 56 20.91 -7.56 -15.42
N ALA A 57 20.08 -6.62 -14.96
CA ALA A 57 19.75 -5.40 -15.69
C ALA A 57 19.47 -4.22 -14.75
N SER A 58 19.70 -3.02 -15.26
CA SER A 58 19.22 -1.80 -14.62
C SER A 58 17.77 -1.54 -15.04
N VAL A 59 16.88 -1.39 -14.08
CA VAL A 59 15.45 -1.14 -14.28
C VAL A 59 15.12 0.29 -13.86
N THR A 60 14.58 1.08 -14.77
CA THR A 60 14.21 2.47 -14.55
C THR A 60 12.83 2.78 -15.11
N THR A 61 12.21 3.83 -14.61
CA THR A 61 10.95 4.37 -15.13
C THR A 61 11.19 5.74 -15.76
N PRO A 62 11.50 5.80 -17.08
CA PRO A 62 11.80 7.06 -17.75
C PRO A 62 10.59 7.99 -17.82
N ASP A 63 9.38 7.45 -17.81
CA ASP A 63 8.12 8.19 -17.77
C ASP A 63 7.05 7.45 -16.95
N ALA A 64 5.88 8.09 -16.75
CA ALA A 64 4.82 7.58 -15.90
C ALA A 64 4.18 6.27 -16.41
N ARG A 65 4.42 5.87 -17.66
CA ARG A 65 3.79 4.72 -18.32
C ARG A 65 4.77 3.74 -18.95
N SER A 66 6.06 3.95 -18.80
CA SER A 66 7.05 3.03 -19.36
C SER A 66 8.09 2.62 -18.34
N ILE A 67 8.54 1.37 -18.47
CA ILE A 67 9.67 0.83 -17.75
C ILE A 67 10.76 0.55 -18.78
N ALA A 68 11.96 1.00 -18.49
CA ALA A 68 13.14 0.73 -19.30
C ALA A 68 14.04 -0.26 -18.56
N ILE A 69 14.39 -1.35 -19.23
CA ILE A 69 15.29 -2.38 -18.73
C ILE A 69 16.53 -2.35 -19.60
N LYS A 70 17.67 -2.03 -19.00
CA LYS A 70 18.97 -2.04 -19.65
C LYS A 70 19.80 -3.20 -19.12
N PRO A 71 19.90 -4.31 -19.85
CA PRO A 71 20.76 -5.43 -19.49
C PRO A 71 22.22 -5.02 -19.43
N TRP A 72 22.96 -5.57 -18.48
CA TRP A 72 24.42 -5.36 -18.40
C TRP A 72 25.16 -6.18 -19.44
N ASP A 73 24.59 -7.32 -19.85
CA ASP A 73 25.12 -8.18 -20.90
C ASP A 73 24.12 -8.25 -22.07
N LYS A 74 24.60 -8.03 -23.28
CA LYS A 74 23.79 -8.09 -24.49
C LYS A 74 23.18 -9.48 -24.77
N SER A 75 23.78 -10.54 -24.27
CA SER A 75 23.24 -11.90 -24.39
C SER A 75 21.95 -12.09 -23.60
N MET A 76 21.74 -11.28 -22.56
CA MET A 76 20.56 -11.35 -21.69
C MET A 76 19.28 -10.72 -22.28
N PHE A 77 19.37 -9.95 -23.38
CA PHE A 77 18.19 -9.32 -23.97
C PHE A 77 17.08 -10.32 -24.30
N ARG A 78 17.41 -11.39 -25.00
CA ARG A 78 16.43 -12.41 -25.41
C ARG A 78 15.86 -13.17 -24.21
N VAL A 79 16.68 -13.41 -23.20
CA VAL A 79 16.29 -14.14 -22.00
C VAL A 79 15.31 -13.31 -21.18
N ILE A 80 15.60 -12.01 -21.00
CA ILE A 80 14.75 -11.08 -20.29
C ILE A 80 13.43 -10.86 -21.05
N GLU A 81 13.50 -10.64 -22.35
CA GLU A 81 12.34 -10.45 -23.22
C GLU A 81 11.39 -11.66 -23.14
N LYS A 82 11.94 -12.87 -23.26
CA LYS A 82 11.17 -14.11 -23.12
C LYS A 82 10.54 -14.24 -21.74
N ALA A 83 11.29 -13.97 -20.68
CA ALA A 83 10.77 -14.05 -19.31
C ALA A 83 9.61 -13.06 -19.06
N ILE A 84 9.64 -11.88 -19.69
CA ILE A 84 8.56 -10.90 -19.63
C ILE A 84 7.32 -11.38 -20.40
N ILE A 85 7.52 -11.93 -21.60
CA ILE A 85 6.43 -12.47 -22.44
C ILE A 85 5.75 -13.66 -21.74
N ASP A 86 6.54 -14.54 -21.14
CA ASP A 86 6.05 -15.74 -20.43
C ASP A 86 5.42 -15.40 -19.05
N SER A 87 5.55 -14.14 -18.60
CA SER A 87 4.96 -13.70 -17.35
C SER A 87 3.48 -13.34 -17.48
N ASP A 88 2.75 -13.40 -16.35
CA ASP A 88 1.34 -13.06 -16.27
C ASP A 88 1.04 -11.56 -16.45
N LEU A 89 2.05 -10.74 -16.77
CA LEU A 89 1.87 -9.30 -16.96
C LEU A 89 1.02 -8.93 -18.19
N GLY A 90 0.96 -9.82 -19.19
CA GLY A 90 0.20 -9.59 -20.42
C GLY A 90 0.69 -8.40 -21.27
N ILE A 91 1.94 -7.99 -21.10
CA ILE A 91 2.53 -6.82 -21.74
C ILE A 91 3.63 -7.28 -22.69
N MET A 92 3.64 -6.75 -23.90
CA MET A 92 4.66 -7.03 -24.88
C MET A 92 5.85 -6.07 -24.72
N PRO A 93 7.07 -6.57 -24.52
CA PRO A 93 8.25 -5.73 -24.46
C PRO A 93 8.68 -5.28 -25.87
N GLU A 94 9.18 -4.06 -25.98
CA GLU A 94 9.79 -3.51 -27.18
C GLU A 94 11.32 -3.46 -26.99
N ASN A 95 12.06 -4.08 -27.90
CA ASN A 95 13.52 -4.11 -27.87
C ASN A 95 14.11 -3.26 -28.99
N ASN A 96 14.92 -2.26 -28.65
CA ASN A 96 15.62 -1.42 -29.61
C ASN A 96 17.12 -1.77 -29.77
N GLY A 97 17.56 -2.89 -29.17
CA GLY A 97 18.98 -3.34 -29.20
C GLY A 97 19.86 -2.76 -28.08
N GLU A 98 19.39 -1.76 -27.34
CA GLU A 98 20.10 -1.16 -26.21
C GLU A 98 19.28 -1.25 -24.91
N ILE A 99 17.97 -1.13 -25.03
CA ILE A 99 17.02 -1.09 -23.92
C ILE A 99 15.79 -1.90 -24.30
N ILE A 100 15.25 -2.64 -23.34
CA ILE A 100 13.93 -3.24 -23.44
C ILE A 100 12.94 -2.27 -22.79
N ARG A 101 11.97 -1.79 -23.55
CA ARG A 101 10.91 -0.91 -23.07
C ARG A 101 9.62 -1.68 -22.88
N ILE A 102 8.97 -1.46 -21.75
CA ILE A 102 7.64 -1.99 -21.46
C ILE A 102 6.69 -0.81 -21.36
N GLY A 103 5.71 -0.74 -22.27
CA GLY A 103 4.63 0.24 -22.23
C GLY A 103 3.47 -0.27 -21.38
N ILE A 104 3.02 0.52 -20.40
CA ILE A 104 1.84 0.21 -19.60
C ILE A 104 0.64 0.88 -20.26
N PRO A 105 -0.40 0.10 -20.67
CA PRO A 105 -1.57 0.69 -21.31
C PRO A 105 -2.31 1.60 -20.32
N PRO A 106 -2.90 2.70 -20.80
CA PRO A 106 -3.69 3.59 -19.95
C PRO A 106 -4.90 2.85 -19.36
N LEU A 107 -5.26 3.19 -18.13
CA LEU A 107 -6.46 2.67 -17.51
C LEU A 107 -7.71 3.14 -18.24
N THR A 108 -8.64 2.24 -18.50
CA THR A 108 -9.97 2.60 -18.98
C THR A 108 -10.76 3.31 -17.88
N GLU A 109 -11.75 4.15 -18.25
CA GLU A 109 -12.61 4.81 -17.25
C GLU A 109 -13.32 3.82 -16.33
N GLU A 110 -13.75 2.69 -16.88
CA GLU A 110 -14.39 1.63 -16.10
C GLU A 110 -13.42 1.06 -15.05
N ARG A 111 -12.18 0.79 -15.45
CA ARG A 111 -11.16 0.28 -14.52
C ARG A 111 -10.80 1.30 -13.45
N ARG A 112 -10.72 2.59 -13.78
CA ARG A 112 -10.53 3.67 -12.80
C ARG A 112 -11.64 3.70 -11.76
N LYS A 113 -12.91 3.59 -12.19
CA LYS A 113 -14.05 3.53 -11.28
C LYS A 113 -14.02 2.32 -10.36
N GLN A 114 -13.62 1.15 -10.87
CA GLN A 114 -13.46 -0.06 -10.08
C GLN A 114 -12.36 0.12 -9.01
N LEU A 115 -11.20 0.66 -9.40
CA LEU A 115 -10.09 0.90 -8.48
C LEU A 115 -10.45 1.95 -7.41
N ALA A 116 -11.13 3.03 -7.78
CA ALA A 116 -11.62 4.02 -6.83
C ALA A 116 -12.60 3.42 -5.82
N LYS A 117 -13.50 2.54 -6.27
CA LYS A 117 -14.43 1.81 -5.40
C LYS A 117 -13.68 0.88 -4.44
N GLN A 118 -12.65 0.19 -4.92
CA GLN A 118 -11.81 -0.67 -4.09
C GLN A 118 -11.06 0.15 -3.03
N CYS A 119 -10.45 1.29 -3.40
CA CYS A 119 -9.79 2.20 -2.46
C CYS A 119 -10.76 2.69 -1.38
N LYS A 120 -11.98 3.04 -1.77
CA LYS A 120 -13.03 3.46 -0.82
C LYS A 120 -13.38 2.36 0.16
N SER A 121 -13.50 1.13 -0.30
CA SER A 121 -13.78 -0.03 0.54
C SER A 121 -12.66 -0.25 1.57
N GLU A 122 -11.39 -0.18 1.14
CA GLU A 122 -10.25 -0.31 2.06
C GLU A 122 -10.20 0.82 3.10
N ALA A 123 -10.47 2.05 2.69
CA ALA A 123 -10.55 3.18 3.60
C ALA A 123 -11.68 3.02 4.65
N GLU A 124 -12.85 2.55 4.24
CA GLU A 124 -13.95 2.28 5.18
C GLU A 124 -13.61 1.16 6.16
N ASN A 125 -12.96 0.09 5.71
CA ASN A 125 -12.48 -0.98 6.57
C ASN A 125 -11.48 -0.46 7.62
N ALA A 126 -10.56 0.41 7.22
CA ALA A 126 -9.61 1.05 8.14
C ALA A 126 -10.33 1.94 9.17
N LYS A 127 -11.33 2.72 8.74
CA LYS A 127 -12.15 3.52 9.66
C LYS A 127 -12.91 2.65 10.66
N VAL A 128 -13.45 1.51 10.25
CA VAL A 128 -14.09 0.56 11.16
C VAL A 128 -13.10 0.04 12.20
N SER A 129 -11.88 -0.31 11.78
CA SER A 129 -10.82 -0.76 12.70
C SER A 129 -10.45 0.31 13.73
N VAL A 130 -10.33 1.58 13.32
CA VAL A 130 -10.07 2.71 14.22
C VAL A 130 -11.21 2.93 15.19
N ARG A 131 -12.48 2.85 14.74
CA ARG A 131 -13.67 2.95 15.62
C ARG A 131 -13.69 1.81 16.65
N ASN A 132 -13.37 0.60 16.24
CA ASN A 132 -13.29 -0.56 17.14
C ASN A 132 -12.19 -0.37 18.19
N ALA A 133 -11.01 0.09 17.78
CA ALA A 133 -9.91 0.37 18.71
C ALA A 133 -10.30 1.42 19.77
N ARG A 134 -11.01 2.49 19.37
CA ARG A 134 -11.54 3.47 20.30
C ARG A 134 -12.57 2.85 21.27
N ARG A 135 -13.52 2.07 20.73
CA ARG A 135 -14.55 1.42 21.56
C ARG A 135 -13.93 0.48 22.60
N ASP A 136 -12.98 -0.36 22.17
CA ASP A 136 -12.25 -1.25 23.08
C ASP A 136 -11.53 -0.48 24.19
N GLY A 137 -10.93 0.67 23.85
CA GLY A 137 -10.26 1.56 24.81
C GLY A 137 -11.25 2.14 25.83
N VAL A 138 -12.40 2.63 25.38
CA VAL A 138 -13.47 3.14 26.27
C VAL A 138 -13.98 2.04 27.20
N ASP A 139 -14.21 0.83 26.68
CA ASP A 139 -14.69 -0.30 27.48
C ASP A 139 -13.66 -0.72 28.55
N LYS A 140 -12.35 -0.66 28.22
CA LYS A 140 -11.27 -0.88 29.20
C LYS A 140 -11.25 0.17 30.29
N LEU A 141 -11.40 1.46 29.93
CA LEU A 141 -11.48 2.55 30.92
C LEU A 141 -12.67 2.39 31.86
N LYS A 142 -13.85 2.02 31.34
CA LYS A 142 -15.03 1.74 32.15
C LYS A 142 -14.85 0.57 33.11
N LYS A 143 -14.14 -0.47 32.71
CA LYS A 143 -13.76 -1.58 33.59
C LYS A 143 -12.78 -1.12 34.66
N ALA A 144 -11.79 -0.30 34.31
CA ALA A 144 -10.80 0.23 35.24
C ALA A 144 -11.46 1.07 36.37
N VAL A 145 -12.54 1.78 36.09
CA VAL A 145 -13.31 2.51 37.13
C VAL A 145 -13.87 1.53 38.15
N LYS A 146 -14.40 0.38 37.73
CA LYS A 146 -14.89 -0.65 38.66
C LYS A 146 -13.77 -1.23 39.54
N ASP A 147 -12.52 -1.17 39.03
CA ASP A 147 -11.31 -1.62 39.72
C ASP A 147 -10.64 -0.48 40.55
N GLY A 148 -11.27 0.69 40.66
CA GLY A 148 -10.82 1.80 41.50
C GLY A 148 -10.17 2.98 40.76
N LEU A 149 -10.25 3.06 39.43
CA LEU A 149 -9.81 4.26 38.69
C LEU A 149 -10.80 5.45 38.98
N PRO A 150 -10.29 6.66 39.26
CA PRO A 150 -11.17 7.84 39.44
C PRO A 150 -11.94 8.15 38.13
N GLU A 151 -13.22 8.55 38.29
CA GLU A 151 -14.08 8.88 37.13
C GLU A 151 -13.55 10.06 36.30
N ASP A 152 -12.86 11.01 36.93
CA ASP A 152 -12.24 12.14 36.23
C ASP A 152 -11.11 11.69 35.30
N GLU A 153 -10.33 10.71 35.73
CA GLU A 153 -9.30 10.09 34.88
C GLU A 153 -9.90 9.30 33.74
N GLN A 154 -11.02 8.61 33.97
CA GLN A 154 -11.75 7.93 32.90
C GLN A 154 -12.22 8.92 31.83
N LYS A 155 -12.89 10.02 32.23
CA LYS A 155 -13.38 11.04 31.30
C LYS A 155 -12.24 11.66 30.49
N ASN A 156 -11.13 12.00 31.14
CA ASN A 156 -9.92 12.52 30.46
C ASN A 156 -9.35 11.49 29.46
N GLY A 157 -9.35 10.20 29.84
CA GLY A 157 -8.94 9.11 28.97
C GLY A 157 -9.84 8.96 27.72
N GLU A 158 -11.18 9.06 27.92
CA GLU A 158 -12.14 9.00 26.81
C GLU A 158 -11.98 10.19 25.85
N GLU A 159 -11.74 11.41 26.35
CA GLU A 159 -11.46 12.58 25.50
C GLU A 159 -10.17 12.40 24.67
N LYS A 160 -9.13 11.85 25.29
CA LYS A 160 -7.87 11.55 24.58
C LYS A 160 -8.07 10.48 23.51
N LEU A 161 -8.86 9.43 23.81
CA LEU A 161 -9.22 8.40 22.82
C LEU A 161 -10.00 8.99 21.64
N GLN A 162 -10.91 9.93 21.91
CA GLN A 162 -11.67 10.61 20.87
C GLN A 162 -10.75 11.47 19.98
N LYS A 163 -9.80 12.19 20.56
CA LYS A 163 -8.82 12.98 19.80
C LYS A 163 -7.93 12.10 18.95
N LEU A 164 -7.48 10.95 19.47
CA LEU A 164 -6.74 9.96 18.69
C LEU A 164 -7.58 9.43 17.53
N HIS A 165 -8.80 9.02 17.78
CA HIS A 165 -9.73 8.56 16.75
C HIS A 165 -9.87 9.59 15.64
N ASP A 166 -10.14 10.85 15.96
CA ASP A 166 -10.34 11.92 14.98
C ASP A 166 -9.08 12.16 14.14
N LYS A 167 -7.91 12.12 14.76
CA LYS A 167 -6.62 12.22 14.09
C LYS A 167 -6.42 11.10 13.06
N TYR A 168 -6.69 9.85 13.45
CA TYR A 168 -6.51 8.69 12.55
C TYR A 168 -7.57 8.64 11.44
N ILE A 169 -8.80 9.03 11.73
CA ILE A 169 -9.84 9.17 10.69
C ILE A 169 -9.41 10.19 9.64
N LYS A 170 -8.90 11.34 10.07
CA LYS A 170 -8.36 12.35 9.13
C LYS A 170 -7.21 11.81 8.29
N THR A 171 -6.27 11.10 8.92
CA THR A 171 -5.16 10.47 8.20
C THR A 171 -5.66 9.49 7.14
N ILE A 172 -6.65 8.66 7.46
CA ILE A 172 -7.27 7.72 6.51
C ILE A 172 -7.94 8.47 5.36
N GLU A 173 -8.64 9.55 5.63
CA GLU A 173 -9.27 10.38 4.60
C GLU A 173 -8.25 11.04 3.67
N ASP A 174 -7.15 11.54 4.21
CA ASP A 174 -6.06 12.14 3.45
C ASP A 174 -5.36 11.09 2.55
N LEU A 175 -5.11 9.88 3.06
CA LEU A 175 -4.55 8.77 2.28
C LEU A 175 -5.50 8.34 1.15
N TYR A 176 -6.79 8.22 1.43
CA TYR A 176 -7.79 7.89 0.42
C TYR A 176 -7.87 8.96 -0.66
N ALA A 177 -7.97 10.24 -0.27
CA ALA A 177 -8.07 11.37 -1.22
C ALA A 177 -6.82 11.46 -2.12
N ALA A 178 -5.63 11.26 -1.57
CA ALA A 178 -4.39 11.23 -2.33
C ALA A 178 -4.39 10.10 -3.36
N LYS A 179 -4.84 8.90 -2.96
CA LYS A 179 -4.90 7.74 -3.86
C LYS A 179 -5.98 7.87 -4.92
N GLU A 180 -7.15 8.39 -4.57
CA GLU A 180 -8.23 8.66 -5.52
C GLU A 180 -7.77 9.67 -6.59
N LYS A 181 -7.12 10.75 -6.18
CA LYS A 181 -6.54 11.72 -7.11
C LYS A 181 -5.50 11.08 -8.02
N GLU A 182 -4.64 10.21 -7.49
CA GLU A 182 -3.67 9.47 -8.30
C GLU A 182 -4.35 8.61 -9.37
N ILE A 183 -5.41 7.88 -9.03
CA ILE A 183 -6.16 7.03 -9.97
C ILE A 183 -6.86 7.85 -11.04
N MET A 184 -7.38 9.02 -10.68
CA MET A 184 -8.16 9.86 -11.61
C MET A 184 -7.30 10.74 -12.51
N THR A 185 -6.03 10.97 -12.16
CA THR A 185 -5.14 11.92 -12.89
C THR A 185 -4.28 11.25 -13.98
N VAL A 186 -4.23 9.95 -14.05
CA VAL A 186 -3.37 9.19 -15.00
C VAL A 186 -4.08 8.93 -16.33
#